data_e2ef95959f2ded6a2c28e5353fc38cc1
#
_entry.id   e2ef95959f2ded6a2c28e5353fc38cc1
#
_cell.length_a   1.000
_cell.length_b   1.000
_cell.length_c   1.000
_cell.angle_alpha   90.00
_cell.angle_beta   90.00
_cell.angle_gamma   90.00
#
_symmetry.space_group_name_H-M   'P 1'
#
loop_
_entity.id
_entity.type
_entity.pdbx_description
1 polymer ?
#
loop_
_entity_poly.entity_id
_entity_poly.type
_entity_poly.pdbx_seq_one_letter_code
_entity_poly.pdbx_strand_id
1 'polypeptide(L)'
;PIRDGFTISRDTKLGNTTKVTPFSLGKDTSISQESYDRMTMYIGAAGQGTFLIGEDAAQKLLLPDTVLIVPGRTLCGMETDAGMVYTVIILENNTEKEIIMNPNAKTNEVFELKNLIDYEEGSIANMDVVSNPTMKYVLMAFDEGTGLTPHRAPGNAIVFALEGKATIGYEGKDYELSAGECFHFEKNGLHSVTANGRFKMALLLVLA
;
A
#
# COMPACT_ATOMS: atom_id res chain seq x y z
N PRO A 1 -13.97 -8.53 6.46
CA PRO A 1 -14.02 -9.83 7.13
C PRO A 1 -13.92 -10.95 6.08
N ILE A 2 -13.05 -11.93 6.36
CA ILE A 2 -12.92 -13.14 5.55
C ILE A 2 -14.20 -13.96 5.73
N ARG A 3 -14.79 -14.42 4.62
CA ARG A 3 -15.96 -15.30 4.62
C ARG A 3 -15.65 -16.55 3.80
N ASP A 4 -15.80 -17.73 4.38
CA ASP A 4 -15.48 -18.98 3.72
C ASP A 4 -16.27 -19.16 2.41
N GLY A 5 -15.58 -19.63 1.37
CA GLY A 5 -16.17 -19.92 0.07
C GLY A 5 -16.56 -18.70 -0.78
N PHE A 6 -16.18 -17.48 -0.38
CA PHE A 6 -16.49 -16.26 -1.13
C PHE A 6 -15.25 -15.42 -1.41
N THR A 7 -15.20 -14.86 -2.61
CA THR A 7 -14.29 -13.78 -2.97
C THR A 7 -15.10 -12.49 -3.06
N ILE A 8 -14.70 -11.49 -2.32
CA ILE A 8 -15.33 -10.17 -2.31
C ILE A 8 -14.29 -9.14 -2.69
N SER A 9 -14.57 -8.31 -3.69
CA SER A 9 -13.78 -7.14 -4.03
C SER A 9 -14.67 -5.90 -4.10
N ARG A 10 -14.09 -4.74 -3.82
CA ARG A 10 -14.77 -3.46 -3.95
C ARG A 10 -13.81 -2.44 -4.55
N ASP A 11 -14.09 -2.07 -5.79
CA ASP A 11 -13.33 -0.99 -6.43
C ASP A 11 -13.55 0.33 -5.69
N THR A 12 -12.46 0.95 -5.30
CA THR A 12 -12.44 2.30 -4.75
C THR A 12 -11.54 3.14 -5.65
N LYS A 13 -12.08 4.21 -6.21
CA LYS A 13 -11.26 5.16 -6.95
C LYS A 13 -10.65 6.15 -5.97
N LEU A 14 -9.34 6.28 -6.00
CA LEU A 14 -8.62 7.33 -5.30
C LEU A 14 -8.28 8.41 -6.33
N GLY A 15 -8.97 9.54 -6.28
CA GLY A 15 -8.93 10.53 -7.37
C GLY A 15 -9.58 10.01 -8.65
N ASN A 16 -9.19 10.55 -9.80
CA ASN A 16 -9.77 10.19 -11.09
C ASN A 16 -9.07 9.04 -11.80
N THR A 17 -7.88 8.65 -11.36
CA THR A 17 -6.95 7.81 -12.13
C THR A 17 -6.48 6.56 -11.44
N THR A 18 -6.32 6.54 -10.12
CA THR A 18 -5.73 5.39 -9.42
C THR A 18 -6.82 4.45 -8.89
N LYS A 19 -6.79 3.22 -9.38
CA LYS A 19 -7.68 2.15 -8.92
C LYS A 19 -7.05 1.44 -7.73
N VAL A 20 -7.76 1.48 -6.60
CA VAL A 20 -7.41 0.77 -5.37
C VAL A 20 -8.52 -0.21 -5.06
N THR A 21 -8.22 -1.50 -5.09
CA THR A 21 -9.23 -2.55 -4.92
C THR A 21 -8.83 -3.46 -3.76
N PRO A 22 -9.49 -3.38 -2.60
CA PRO A 22 -9.37 -4.38 -1.56
C PRO A 22 -10.08 -5.66 -1.98
N PHE A 23 -9.42 -6.80 -1.75
CA PHE A 23 -9.92 -8.15 -1.95
C PHE A 23 -10.01 -8.87 -0.60
N SER A 24 -11.05 -9.64 -0.42
CA SER A 24 -11.18 -10.60 0.68
C SER A 24 -11.54 -11.96 0.10
N LEU A 25 -10.63 -12.90 0.21
CA LEU A 25 -10.81 -14.30 -0.21
C LEU A 25 -11.09 -15.17 1.00
N GLY A 26 -12.10 -16.00 0.88
CA GLY A 26 -12.41 -17.02 1.86
C GLY A 26 -11.42 -18.18 1.82
N LYS A 27 -11.52 -19.05 2.80
CA LYS A 27 -10.76 -20.31 2.85
C LYS A 27 -11.01 -21.14 1.58
N ASP A 28 -9.97 -21.83 1.11
CA ASP A 28 -9.99 -22.73 -0.04
C ASP A 28 -10.53 -22.04 -1.33
N THR A 29 -10.14 -20.79 -1.57
CA THR A 29 -10.49 -20.04 -2.78
C THR A 29 -9.24 -19.62 -3.56
N SER A 30 -9.46 -19.34 -4.85
CA SER A 30 -8.39 -18.91 -5.75
C SER A 30 -8.88 -17.86 -6.75
N ILE A 31 -7.95 -17.11 -7.31
CA ILE A 31 -8.12 -16.26 -8.48
C ILE A 31 -7.18 -16.81 -9.54
N SER A 32 -7.76 -17.13 -10.72
CA SER A 32 -7.00 -17.59 -11.88
C SER A 32 -5.91 -16.61 -12.27
N GLN A 33 -4.85 -17.10 -12.91
CA GLN A 33 -3.82 -16.22 -13.44
C GLN A 33 -4.40 -15.31 -14.53
N GLU A 34 -4.25 -14.01 -14.31
CA GLU A 34 -4.60 -12.94 -15.23
C GLU A 34 -3.40 -11.99 -15.36
N SER A 35 -3.32 -11.23 -16.43
CA SER A 35 -2.31 -10.20 -16.58
C SER A 35 -2.96 -8.84 -16.73
N TYR A 36 -2.42 -7.84 -16.03
CA TYR A 36 -2.75 -6.44 -16.26
C TYR A 36 -1.74 -5.84 -17.24
N ASP A 37 -2.17 -4.92 -18.09
CA ASP A 37 -1.26 -4.19 -18.98
C ASP A 37 -0.25 -3.30 -18.22
N ARG A 38 -0.49 -3.10 -16.93
CA ARG A 38 0.23 -2.15 -16.07
C ARG A 38 0.86 -2.85 -14.87
N MET A 39 1.92 -2.23 -14.36
CA MET A 39 2.51 -2.65 -13.09
C MET A 39 1.47 -2.63 -11.99
N THR A 40 1.44 -3.66 -11.17
CA THR A 40 0.45 -3.84 -10.12
C THR A 40 1.14 -4.14 -8.79
N MET A 41 0.68 -3.48 -7.73
CA MET A 41 1.16 -3.70 -6.37
C MET A 41 0.08 -4.39 -5.54
N TYR A 42 0.46 -5.46 -4.87
CA TYR A 42 -0.37 -6.23 -3.94
C TYR A 42 0.15 -6.03 -2.53
N ILE A 43 -0.71 -5.61 -1.62
CA ILE A 43 -0.38 -5.34 -0.20
C ILE A 43 -1.19 -6.29 0.67
N GLY A 44 -0.54 -7.18 1.41
CA GLY A 44 -1.18 -8.08 2.36
C GLY A 44 -1.71 -7.32 3.58
N ALA A 45 -2.94 -7.64 4.02
CA ALA A 45 -3.58 -6.98 5.15
C ALA A 45 -4.00 -7.97 6.26
N ALA A 46 -4.43 -9.19 5.91
CA ALA A 46 -4.79 -10.22 6.89
C ALA A 46 -4.76 -11.61 6.24
N GLY A 47 -4.54 -12.64 7.04
CA GLY A 47 -4.43 -14.01 6.54
C GLY A 47 -3.18 -14.24 5.71
N GLN A 48 -3.20 -15.21 4.81
CA GLN A 48 -2.09 -15.51 3.91
C GLN A 48 -2.57 -16.04 2.58
N GLY A 49 -1.78 -15.84 1.52
CA GLY A 49 -2.07 -16.39 0.19
C GLY A 49 -0.80 -16.57 -0.63
N THR A 50 -0.82 -17.58 -1.48
CA THR A 50 0.27 -17.88 -2.42
C THR A 50 -0.04 -17.27 -3.77
N PHE A 51 0.80 -16.34 -4.21
CA PHE A 51 0.74 -15.77 -5.55
C PHE A 51 1.52 -16.66 -6.53
N LEU A 52 0.93 -16.88 -7.70
CA LEU A 52 1.47 -17.66 -8.81
C LEU A 52 1.87 -16.68 -9.90
N ILE A 53 3.18 -16.51 -10.15
CA ILE A 53 3.71 -15.45 -11.02
C ILE A 53 4.41 -16.04 -12.23
N GLY A 54 4.13 -15.46 -13.40
CA GLY A 54 4.72 -15.88 -14.66
C GLY A 54 4.10 -17.16 -15.24
N GLU A 55 4.60 -17.58 -16.39
CA GLU A 55 4.13 -18.80 -17.08
C GLU A 55 4.49 -20.08 -16.32
N ASP A 56 5.58 -20.06 -15.57
CA ASP A 56 6.07 -21.14 -14.71
C ASP A 56 5.36 -21.18 -13.35
N ALA A 57 4.44 -20.27 -13.10
CA ALA A 57 3.66 -20.15 -11.86
C ALA A 57 4.55 -20.12 -10.59
N ALA A 58 5.64 -19.35 -10.63
CA ALA A 58 6.55 -19.20 -9.50
C ALA A 58 5.78 -18.74 -8.24
N GLN A 59 5.91 -19.50 -7.15
CA GLN A 59 5.14 -19.28 -5.93
C GLN A 59 5.76 -18.20 -5.06
N LYS A 60 4.94 -17.25 -4.59
CA LYS A 60 5.30 -16.19 -3.65
C LYS A 60 4.25 -16.09 -2.55
N LEU A 61 4.66 -16.33 -1.30
CA LEU A 61 3.77 -16.22 -0.15
C LEU A 61 3.62 -14.76 0.26
N LEU A 62 2.40 -14.22 0.19
CA LEU A 62 2.05 -12.89 0.68
C LEU A 62 1.41 -13.00 2.07
N LEU A 63 1.98 -12.27 3.01
CA LEU A 63 1.56 -12.19 4.42
C LEU A 63 1.06 -10.78 4.75
N PRO A 64 0.44 -10.53 5.91
CA PRO A 64 0.17 -9.18 6.38
C PRO A 64 1.44 -8.32 6.39
N ASP A 65 1.31 -7.04 6.08
CA ASP A 65 2.39 -6.03 6.03
C ASP A 65 3.49 -6.31 4.98
N THR A 66 3.29 -7.30 4.10
CA THR A 66 4.18 -7.55 2.97
C THR A 66 3.60 -7.04 1.66
N VAL A 67 4.48 -6.76 0.71
CA VAL A 67 4.14 -6.24 -0.61
C VAL A 67 4.77 -7.09 -1.70
N LEU A 68 4.03 -7.28 -2.77
CA LEU A 68 4.48 -7.87 -4.02
C LEU A 68 4.21 -6.87 -5.16
N ILE A 69 5.23 -6.53 -5.94
CA ILE A 69 5.11 -5.69 -7.14
C ILE A 69 5.30 -6.57 -8.37
N VAL A 70 4.30 -6.60 -9.24
CA VAL A 70 4.30 -7.40 -10.47
C VAL A 70 4.35 -6.48 -11.68
N PRO A 71 5.33 -6.65 -12.62
CA PRO A 71 5.38 -5.88 -13.86
C PRO A 71 4.13 -6.08 -14.71
N GLY A 72 3.79 -5.09 -15.53
CA GLY A 72 2.70 -5.22 -16.50
C GLY A 72 2.92 -6.41 -17.46
N ARG A 73 1.83 -7.02 -17.90
CA ARG A 73 1.76 -8.19 -18.79
C ARG A 73 2.38 -9.48 -18.22
N THR A 74 2.64 -9.52 -16.92
CA THR A 74 3.04 -10.73 -16.22
C THR A 74 1.78 -11.44 -15.71
N LEU A 75 1.67 -12.75 -15.98
CA LEU A 75 0.60 -13.58 -15.43
C LEU A 75 0.72 -13.60 -13.89
N CYS A 76 -0.38 -13.38 -13.22
CA CYS A 76 -0.43 -13.38 -11.76
C CYS A 76 -1.78 -13.94 -11.30
N GLY A 77 -1.75 -15.03 -10.57
CA GLY A 77 -2.91 -15.62 -9.90
C GLY A 77 -2.67 -15.69 -8.39
N MET A 78 -3.66 -16.12 -7.64
CA MET A 78 -3.54 -16.25 -6.20
C MET A 78 -4.43 -17.37 -5.68
N GLU A 79 -3.93 -18.13 -4.71
CA GLU A 79 -4.66 -19.15 -3.99
C GLU A 79 -4.45 -19.02 -2.49
N THR A 80 -5.43 -19.42 -1.70
CA THR A 80 -5.36 -19.43 -0.25
C THR A 80 -6.16 -20.60 0.33
N ASP A 81 -5.55 -21.30 1.26
CA ASP A 81 -6.17 -22.36 2.08
C ASP A 81 -6.69 -21.84 3.43
N ALA A 82 -6.27 -20.68 3.86
CA ALA A 82 -6.60 -20.08 5.15
C ALA A 82 -7.52 -18.85 5.05
N GLY A 83 -7.67 -18.32 3.85
CA GLY A 83 -8.29 -17.01 3.60
C GLY A 83 -7.30 -15.85 3.71
N MET A 84 -7.55 -14.82 2.90
CA MET A 84 -6.66 -13.65 2.81
C MET A 84 -7.43 -12.36 2.53
N VAL A 85 -6.93 -11.27 3.10
CA VAL A 85 -7.29 -9.90 2.71
C VAL A 85 -6.05 -9.20 2.19
N TYR A 86 -6.17 -8.61 1.00
CA TYR A 86 -5.09 -7.82 0.40
C TYR A 86 -5.67 -6.65 -0.42
N THR A 87 -4.84 -5.66 -0.70
CA THR A 87 -5.20 -4.50 -1.53
C THR A 87 -4.40 -4.54 -2.82
N VAL A 88 -5.08 -4.34 -3.95
CA VAL A 88 -4.48 -4.17 -5.28
C VAL A 88 -4.43 -2.69 -5.62
N ILE A 89 -3.26 -2.20 -6.03
CA ILE A 89 -3.06 -0.86 -6.58
C ILE A 89 -2.49 -1.01 -7.98
N ILE A 90 -3.25 -0.56 -8.99
CA ILE A 90 -2.78 -0.53 -10.37
C ILE A 90 -2.03 0.79 -10.58
N LEU A 91 -0.74 0.68 -10.92
CA LEU A 91 0.15 1.82 -11.12
C LEU A 91 -0.03 2.37 -12.54
N GLU A 92 -0.84 3.39 -12.67
CA GLU A 92 -1.18 3.95 -13.99
C GLU A 92 -0.03 4.73 -14.62
N ASN A 93 0.25 4.43 -15.89
CA ASN A 93 1.10 5.23 -16.78
C ASN A 93 0.20 6.02 -17.73
N ASN A 94 -0.22 7.22 -17.36
CA ASN A 94 -1.01 8.08 -18.25
C ASN A 94 -0.16 8.87 -19.27
N THR A 95 1.14 8.71 -19.24
CA THR A 95 2.09 9.33 -20.17
C THR A 95 3.24 8.37 -20.44
N GLU A 96 4.02 8.59 -21.50
CA GLU A 96 5.27 7.86 -21.82
C GLU A 96 6.39 8.02 -20.76
N LYS A 97 6.09 8.62 -19.60
CA LYS A 97 7.04 8.81 -18.51
C LYS A 97 7.16 7.53 -17.69
N GLU A 98 8.38 7.07 -17.53
CA GLU A 98 8.72 5.87 -16.77
C GLU A 98 8.25 5.94 -15.31
N ILE A 99 7.79 4.79 -14.80
CA ILE A 99 7.61 4.61 -13.36
C ILE A 99 9.00 4.57 -12.73
N ILE A 100 9.23 5.43 -11.75
CA ILE A 100 10.45 5.44 -10.96
C ILE A 100 10.23 4.55 -9.75
N MET A 101 11.05 3.49 -9.63
CA MET A 101 11.03 2.59 -8.48
C MET A 101 12.30 2.74 -7.65
N ASN A 102 12.15 2.60 -6.34
CA ASN A 102 13.30 2.48 -5.45
C ASN A 102 14.09 1.20 -5.80
N PRO A 103 15.43 1.24 -5.89
CA PRO A 103 16.23 0.06 -6.22
C PRO A 103 16.10 -1.11 -5.24
N ASN A 104 15.67 -0.85 -4.01
CA ASN A 104 15.42 -1.87 -2.99
C ASN A 104 14.01 -2.49 -3.07
N ALA A 105 13.08 -1.87 -3.80
CA ALA A 105 11.76 -2.40 -4.08
C ALA A 105 11.82 -3.28 -5.33
N LYS A 106 11.99 -4.59 -5.14
CA LYS A 106 12.16 -5.54 -6.25
C LYS A 106 10.83 -6.02 -6.79
N THR A 107 10.74 -6.18 -8.11
CA THR A 107 9.59 -6.82 -8.76
C THR A 107 9.66 -8.33 -8.65
N ASN A 108 8.48 -8.99 -8.60
CA ASN A 108 8.31 -10.44 -8.48
C ASN A 108 8.92 -11.04 -7.20
N GLU A 109 9.25 -10.20 -6.22
CA GLU A 109 9.70 -10.62 -4.89
C GLU A 109 8.75 -10.04 -3.82
N VAL A 110 8.55 -10.79 -2.74
CA VAL A 110 7.78 -10.33 -1.58
C VAL A 110 8.72 -9.68 -0.58
N PHE A 111 8.38 -8.50 -0.08
CA PHE A 111 9.17 -7.78 0.90
C PHE A 111 8.27 -7.02 1.90
N GLU A 112 8.81 -6.71 3.07
CA GLU A 112 8.13 -5.89 4.08
C GLU A 112 8.49 -4.40 3.86
N LEU A 113 7.47 -3.55 3.70
CA LEU A 113 7.67 -2.10 3.50
C LEU A 113 8.43 -1.46 4.65
N LYS A 114 8.11 -1.83 5.90
CA LYS A 114 8.75 -1.26 7.09
C LYS A 114 10.26 -1.50 7.16
N ASN A 115 10.78 -2.52 6.45
CA ASN A 115 12.21 -2.87 6.43
C ASN A 115 12.99 -2.12 5.34
N LEU A 116 12.30 -1.37 4.46
CA LEU A 116 12.97 -0.55 3.44
C LEU A 116 13.47 0.79 3.97
N ILE A 117 13.00 1.23 5.13
CA ILE A 117 13.33 2.54 5.70
C ILE A 117 13.69 2.41 7.17
N ASP A 118 14.80 3.03 7.59
CA ASP A 118 15.23 3.10 8.97
C ASP A 118 14.76 4.38 9.65
N TYR A 119 14.74 4.39 10.98
CA TYR A 119 14.53 5.59 11.77
C TYR A 119 15.81 6.45 11.79
N GLU A 120 15.65 7.75 11.67
CA GLU A 120 16.69 8.75 11.87
C GLU A 120 16.44 9.48 13.19
N GLU A 121 17.44 9.54 14.07
CA GLU A 121 17.31 10.13 15.40
C GLU A 121 16.83 11.59 15.34
N GLY A 122 15.75 11.90 16.04
CA GLY A 122 15.15 13.24 16.13
C GLY A 122 14.57 13.77 14.81
N SER A 123 14.39 12.93 13.79
CA SER A 123 13.93 13.38 12.48
C SER A 123 12.89 12.47 11.85
N ILE A 124 12.44 12.84 10.66
CA ILE A 124 11.54 12.05 9.82
C ILE A 124 12.31 11.64 8.57
N ALA A 125 12.60 10.35 8.44
CA ALA A 125 13.10 9.80 7.19
C ALA A 125 11.94 9.58 6.21
N ASN A 126 12.18 9.81 4.90
CA ASN A 126 11.20 9.50 3.86
C ASN A 126 11.88 8.90 2.61
N MET A 127 11.14 8.07 1.89
CA MET A 127 11.63 7.37 0.71
C MET A 127 10.49 7.05 -0.26
N ASP A 128 10.62 7.47 -1.51
CA ASP A 128 9.72 7.02 -2.58
C ASP A 128 9.97 5.52 -2.87
N VAL A 129 8.95 4.68 -2.78
CA VAL A 129 8.99 3.28 -3.21
C VAL A 129 8.70 3.20 -4.71
N VAL A 130 7.63 3.88 -5.13
CA VAL A 130 7.21 4.01 -6.52
C VAL A 130 6.66 5.41 -6.72
N SER A 131 7.02 6.05 -7.82
CA SER A 131 6.47 7.34 -8.20
C SER A 131 6.30 7.48 -9.71
N ASN A 132 5.30 8.27 -10.10
CA ASN A 132 5.08 8.75 -11.44
C ASN A 132 4.43 10.16 -11.38
N PRO A 133 4.17 10.84 -12.51
CA PRO A 133 3.61 12.20 -12.48
C PRO A 133 2.24 12.35 -11.80
N THR A 134 1.48 11.28 -11.67
CA THR A 134 0.10 11.29 -11.14
C THR A 134 -0.04 10.66 -9.77
N MET A 135 0.97 9.91 -9.30
CA MET A 135 0.94 9.28 -7.99
C MET A 135 2.32 9.08 -7.39
N LYS A 136 2.35 8.99 -6.07
CA LYS A 136 3.52 8.56 -5.29
C LYS A 136 3.11 7.54 -4.24
N TYR A 137 3.96 6.53 -4.05
CA TYR A 137 3.89 5.63 -2.92
C TYR A 137 5.17 5.80 -2.10
N VAL A 138 5.02 6.43 -0.92
CA VAL A 138 6.13 6.94 -0.10
C VAL A 138 6.14 6.22 1.24
N LEU A 139 7.30 5.83 1.73
CA LEU A 139 7.51 5.41 3.11
C LEU A 139 7.99 6.59 3.94
N MET A 140 7.51 6.65 5.16
CA MET A 140 7.96 7.62 6.16
C MET A 140 8.20 6.93 7.49
N ALA A 141 9.35 7.20 8.11
CA ALA A 141 9.70 6.75 9.45
C ALA A 141 9.88 7.95 10.37
N PHE A 142 9.09 8.01 11.42
CA PHE A 142 9.06 9.09 12.40
C PHE A 142 9.75 8.61 13.67
N ASP A 143 10.79 9.30 14.11
CA ASP A 143 11.33 9.07 15.45
C ASP A 143 10.39 9.63 16.52
N GLU A 144 10.58 9.23 17.76
CA GLU A 144 9.73 9.65 18.87
C GLU A 144 9.65 11.18 18.99
N GLY A 145 8.43 11.71 19.13
CA GLY A 145 8.17 13.13 19.26
C GLY A 145 8.27 13.94 17.96
N THR A 146 8.53 13.30 16.82
CA THR A 146 8.52 13.97 15.52
C THR A 146 7.12 13.98 14.90
N GLY A 147 6.88 14.85 13.93
CA GLY A 147 5.58 14.96 13.28
C GLY A 147 5.56 15.94 12.11
N LEU A 148 4.53 15.82 11.29
CA LEU A 148 4.21 16.77 10.24
C LEU A 148 3.22 17.81 10.78
N THR A 149 3.62 19.08 10.74
CA THR A 149 2.74 20.20 11.10
C THR A 149 1.51 20.27 10.18
N PRO A 150 0.41 20.93 10.59
CA PRO A 150 -0.79 21.05 9.76
C PRO A 150 -0.48 21.60 8.36
N HIS A 151 -0.85 20.84 7.32
CA HIS A 151 -0.67 21.18 5.91
C HIS A 151 -1.77 20.58 5.06
N ARG A 152 -1.81 20.90 3.76
CA ARG A 152 -2.79 20.39 2.80
C ARG A 152 -2.12 19.57 1.72
N ALA A 153 -2.55 18.34 1.53
CA ALA A 153 -2.05 17.49 0.44
C ALA A 153 -2.57 17.96 -0.92
N PRO A 154 -1.74 17.93 -1.97
CA PRO A 154 -2.15 18.33 -3.32
C PRO A 154 -3.10 17.34 -4.00
N GLY A 155 -3.32 16.18 -3.40
CA GLY A 155 -4.15 15.10 -3.94
C GLY A 155 -4.86 14.30 -2.86
N ASN A 156 -5.64 13.31 -3.27
CA ASN A 156 -6.19 12.32 -2.34
C ASN A 156 -5.09 11.39 -1.84
N ALA A 157 -5.14 11.01 -0.58
CA ALA A 157 -4.12 10.16 0.01
C ALA A 157 -4.70 9.09 0.94
N ILE A 158 -4.06 7.91 0.94
CA ILE A 158 -4.29 6.88 1.96
C ILE A 158 -2.98 6.66 2.70
N VAL A 159 -3.04 6.78 4.01
CA VAL A 159 -1.98 6.37 4.94
C VAL A 159 -2.24 4.94 5.38
N PHE A 160 -1.22 4.09 5.33
CA PHE A 160 -1.19 2.76 5.91
C PHE A 160 -0.17 2.78 7.06
N ALA A 161 -0.63 2.58 8.28
CA ALA A 161 0.27 2.48 9.43
C ALA A 161 0.97 1.12 9.41
N LEU A 162 2.30 1.11 9.34
CA LEU A 162 3.13 -0.09 9.22
C LEU A 162 3.71 -0.53 10.57
N GLU A 163 4.01 0.42 11.45
CA GLU A 163 4.61 0.17 12.77
C GLU A 163 4.28 1.29 13.73
N GLY A 164 4.05 0.95 15.02
CA GLY A 164 3.81 1.93 16.07
C GLY A 164 2.43 2.57 16.01
N LYS A 165 2.35 3.81 16.52
CA LYS A 165 1.13 4.60 16.61
C LYS A 165 1.38 6.07 16.31
N ALA A 166 0.37 6.74 15.77
CA ALA A 166 0.38 8.18 15.53
C ALA A 166 -0.98 8.80 15.85
N THR A 167 -0.98 10.08 16.13
CA THR A 167 -2.18 10.92 16.13
C THR A 167 -2.28 11.63 14.78
N ILE A 168 -3.37 11.42 14.07
CA ILE A 168 -3.71 12.10 12.83
C ILE A 168 -4.66 13.25 13.17
N GLY A 169 -4.19 14.49 13.02
CA GLY A 169 -5.10 15.64 13.01
C GLY A 169 -5.72 15.77 11.63
N TYR A 170 -7.06 15.83 11.53
CA TYR A 170 -7.76 15.99 10.26
C TYR A 170 -9.00 16.88 10.43
N GLU A 171 -9.05 18.00 9.69
CA GLU A 171 -10.15 18.96 9.70
C GLU A 171 -10.58 19.35 11.14
N GLY A 172 -9.59 19.60 12.02
CA GLY A 172 -9.80 20.04 13.39
C GLY A 172 -10.19 18.94 14.38
N LYS A 173 -10.05 17.66 14.02
CA LYS A 173 -10.27 16.50 14.90
C LYS A 173 -9.03 15.62 14.90
N ASP A 174 -8.79 14.99 16.05
CA ASP A 174 -7.71 14.03 16.22
C ASP A 174 -8.23 12.59 16.16
N TYR A 175 -7.46 11.75 15.49
CA TYR A 175 -7.72 10.31 15.32
C TYR A 175 -6.45 9.55 15.67
N GLU A 176 -6.57 8.53 16.53
CA GLU A 176 -5.48 7.59 16.75
C GLU A 176 -5.40 6.62 15.59
N LEU A 177 -4.18 6.38 15.08
CA LEU A 177 -3.88 5.42 14.02
C LEU A 177 -2.79 4.48 14.49
N SER A 178 -3.08 3.18 14.50
CA SER A 178 -2.18 2.11 14.94
C SER A 178 -1.75 1.22 13.77
N ALA A 179 -0.63 0.54 13.90
CA ALA A 179 -0.16 -0.44 12.91
C ALA A 179 -1.28 -1.39 12.44
N GLY A 180 -1.38 -1.61 11.13
CA GLY A 180 -2.44 -2.39 10.49
C GLY A 180 -3.70 -1.59 10.13
N GLU A 181 -3.81 -0.34 10.57
CA GLU A 181 -4.93 0.54 10.22
C GLU A 181 -4.58 1.48 9.06
N CYS A 182 -5.60 2.08 8.44
CA CYS A 182 -5.41 3.07 7.38
C CYS A 182 -6.30 4.29 7.59
N PHE A 183 -5.86 5.44 7.08
CA PHE A 183 -6.59 6.70 7.12
C PHE A 183 -6.62 7.36 5.74
N HIS A 184 -7.78 7.88 5.34
CA HIS A 184 -7.97 8.56 4.05
C HIS A 184 -8.01 10.07 4.24
N PHE A 185 -7.19 10.80 3.48
CA PHE A 185 -7.24 12.24 3.34
C PHE A 185 -7.83 12.62 1.98
N GLU A 186 -8.81 13.50 1.98
CA GLU A 186 -9.29 14.12 0.75
C GLU A 186 -8.31 15.20 0.25
N LYS A 187 -8.33 15.43 -1.06
CA LYS A 187 -7.56 16.51 -1.69
C LYS A 187 -7.82 17.84 -0.97
N ASN A 188 -6.76 18.55 -0.63
CA ASN A 188 -6.76 19.81 0.13
C ASN A 188 -7.27 19.71 1.58
N GLY A 189 -7.59 18.53 2.11
CA GLY A 189 -7.92 18.35 3.52
C GLY A 189 -6.74 18.78 4.41
N LEU A 190 -7.01 19.61 5.43
CA LEU A 190 -6.00 20.07 6.40
C LEU A 190 -5.68 18.92 7.35
N HIS A 191 -4.43 18.49 7.38
CA HIS A 191 -4.03 17.37 8.21
C HIS A 191 -2.63 17.53 8.81
N SER A 192 -2.39 16.79 9.89
CA SER A 192 -1.11 16.67 10.57
C SER A 192 -0.88 15.22 10.98
N VAL A 193 0.36 14.87 11.28
CA VAL A 193 0.75 13.56 11.81
C VAL A 193 1.67 13.79 12.99
N THR A 194 1.39 13.19 14.14
CA THR A 194 2.26 13.25 15.32
C THR A 194 2.56 11.83 15.77
N ALA A 195 3.83 11.45 15.80
CA ALA A 195 4.27 10.14 16.23
C ALA A 195 4.12 9.98 17.76
N ASN A 196 3.42 8.93 18.20
CA ASN A 196 3.27 8.56 19.60
C ASN A 196 4.28 7.42 19.94
N GLY A 197 5.55 7.78 20.12
CA GLY A 197 6.69 6.89 20.04
C GLY A 197 7.18 6.78 18.59
N ARG A 198 7.98 5.76 18.26
CA ARG A 198 8.40 5.51 16.88
C ARG A 198 7.24 5.02 16.02
N PHE A 199 7.12 5.57 14.81
CA PHE A 199 6.02 5.27 13.90
C PHE A 199 6.51 5.16 12.47
N LYS A 200 6.05 4.13 11.73
CA LYS A 200 6.25 4.02 10.27
C LYS A 200 4.93 3.97 9.55
N MET A 201 4.86 4.63 8.41
CA MET A 201 3.71 4.59 7.53
C MET A 201 4.10 4.50 6.06
N ALA A 202 3.20 3.97 5.24
CA ALA A 202 3.21 4.14 3.81
C ALA A 202 2.11 5.13 3.40
N LEU A 203 2.41 6.02 2.47
CA LEU A 203 1.50 7.01 1.92
C LEU A 203 1.29 6.75 0.44
N LEU A 204 0.06 6.42 0.04
CA LEU A 204 -0.37 6.47 -1.36
C LEU A 204 -0.96 7.86 -1.61
N LEU A 205 -0.29 8.68 -2.40
CA LEU A 205 -0.72 10.02 -2.79
C LEU A 205 -1.06 10.04 -4.28
N VAL A 206 -2.29 10.42 -4.62
CA VAL A 206 -2.79 10.58 -5.99
C VAL A 206 -2.97 12.06 -6.29
N LEU A 207 -2.19 12.57 -7.25
CA LEU A 207 -2.02 13.99 -7.57
C LEU A 207 -3.04 14.53 -8.58
N ALA A 208 -3.90 13.70 -9.16
CA ALA A 208 -4.85 14.10 -10.22
C ALA A 208 -6.21 14.54 -9.68
#